data_d78a0be70ec5dbaf5fe978b724c373d3
#
_entry.id   d78a0be70ec5dbaf5fe978b724c373d3
#
_cell.length_a   1.000
_cell.length_b   1.000
_cell.length_c   1.000
_cell.angle_alpha   90.00
_cell.angle_beta   90.00
_cell.angle_gamma   90.00
#
_symmetry.space_group_name_H-M   'P 1'
#
loop_
_entity.id
_entity.type
_entity.pdbx_description
1 polymer ?
#
loop_
_entity_poly.entity_id
_entity_poly.type
_entity_poly.pdbx_seq_one_letter_code
_entity_poly.pdbx_strand_id
1 'polypeptide(L)'
;MKNTNQEGLKYQKLYNWAHTLITSGVIKNMDKFPSETSLQKKFGYSRQTVRTALQQLEEEGLITRVRGSGTYVSYEGQLIDDNRPQVGLLLSYYSEYLFPEVYDGIESSLSEKGYRISVAVTKNRLNDEAAYLEGMLKNNVSGLIIEGSRSAFPNPNIRLYEEIKKRNIPTIFIHNHYENMAFDSVEMSDTRAAYELTRILIEHGHRKIGGILKYDDMQGIARYKGFIQCMSDYGIKYDDDCIRWYSTREMEDKFSKKGLAHIYRHTRDCTALLIYNDEVAWVYLEFLEERGIHVPEDLSVVSFDDAELQDTTDIKLLSAIHPKNKLGRITGNHLLRMMDDENWQTKNYAYRFPAKLNDGNSVRKL
;
A
#
# COMPACT_ATOMS: atom_id res chain seq x y z
N MET A 1 33.42 10.53 5.49
CA MET A 1 32.39 10.63 6.55
C MET A 1 30.92 10.66 6.07
N LYS A 2 30.62 10.81 4.75
CA LYS A 2 29.21 10.77 4.24
C LYS A 2 28.62 9.34 4.08
N ASN A 3 29.44 8.29 3.91
CA ASN A 3 28.94 6.91 3.67
C ASN A 3 28.42 6.20 4.93
N THR A 4 28.95 6.48 6.12
CA THR A 4 28.57 5.78 7.36
C THR A 4 27.17 6.13 7.86
N ASN A 5 26.69 7.34 7.61
CA ASN A 5 25.34 7.75 7.99
C ASN A 5 24.26 7.16 7.05
N GLN A 6 24.55 6.98 5.76
CA GLN A 6 23.62 6.39 4.82
C GLN A 6 23.48 4.87 5.00
N GLU A 7 24.57 4.17 5.31
CA GLU A 7 24.52 2.73 5.59
C GLU A 7 23.79 2.43 6.91
N GLY A 8 23.96 3.30 7.92
CA GLY A 8 23.20 3.21 9.17
C GLY A 8 21.70 3.36 8.99
N LEU A 9 21.26 4.27 8.12
CA LEU A 9 19.84 4.44 7.78
C LEU A 9 19.27 3.26 6.97
N LYS A 10 20.06 2.66 6.06
CA LYS A 10 19.62 1.54 5.21
C LYS A 10 19.39 0.27 6.00
N TYR A 11 20.29 -0.10 6.90
CA TYR A 11 20.08 -1.30 7.72
C TYR A 11 18.89 -1.12 8.66
N GLN A 12 18.70 0.08 9.21
CA GLN A 12 17.57 0.37 10.11
C GLN A 12 16.23 0.28 9.36
N LYS A 13 16.16 0.77 8.12
CA LYS A 13 14.95 0.62 7.28
C LYS A 13 14.61 -0.86 7.06
N LEU A 14 15.61 -1.69 6.70
CA LEU A 14 15.41 -3.13 6.50
C LEU A 14 15.02 -3.85 7.80
N TYR A 15 15.68 -3.49 8.90
CA TYR A 15 15.37 -4.04 10.22
C TYR A 15 13.93 -3.70 10.62
N ASN A 16 13.54 -2.42 10.57
CA ASN A 16 12.19 -1.99 10.94
C ASN A 16 11.13 -2.67 10.06
N TRP A 17 11.35 -2.75 8.75
CA TRP A 17 10.48 -3.48 7.84
C TRP A 17 10.28 -4.95 8.28
N ALA A 18 11.37 -5.66 8.54
CA ALA A 18 11.29 -7.06 8.94
C ALA A 18 10.68 -7.24 10.34
N HIS A 19 11.08 -6.40 11.28
CA HIS A 19 10.56 -6.39 12.64
C HIS A 19 9.04 -6.20 12.63
N THR A 20 8.54 -5.17 11.93
CA THR A 20 7.09 -4.90 11.82
C THR A 20 6.34 -6.10 11.23
N LEU A 21 6.87 -6.74 10.18
CA LEU A 21 6.26 -7.92 9.56
C LEU A 21 6.10 -9.10 10.50
N ILE A 22 7.13 -9.33 11.29
CA ILE A 22 7.17 -10.47 12.22
C ILE A 22 6.29 -10.18 13.43
N THR A 23 6.46 -9.02 14.07
CA THR A 23 5.75 -8.68 15.30
C THR A 23 4.26 -8.42 15.10
N SER A 24 3.86 -7.92 13.93
CA SER A 24 2.45 -7.78 13.55
C SER A 24 1.78 -9.12 13.19
N GLY A 25 2.56 -10.20 13.02
CA GLY A 25 2.05 -11.53 12.63
C GLY A 25 1.68 -11.66 11.14
N VAL A 26 2.09 -10.72 10.30
CA VAL A 26 1.96 -10.82 8.82
C VAL A 26 2.79 -11.98 8.30
N ILE A 27 4.02 -12.14 8.81
CA ILE A 27 4.82 -13.37 8.64
C ILE A 27 4.74 -14.13 9.97
N LYS A 28 4.21 -15.34 9.89
CA LYS A 28 3.92 -16.16 11.08
C LYS A 28 5.15 -16.91 11.56
N ASN A 29 5.11 -17.35 12.83
CA ASN A 29 6.10 -18.29 13.33
C ASN A 29 6.23 -19.51 12.42
N MET A 30 7.46 -19.97 12.19
CA MET A 30 7.85 -21.06 11.27
C MET A 30 7.68 -20.75 9.78
N ASP A 31 7.15 -19.58 9.38
CA ASP A 31 7.18 -19.18 7.98
C ASP A 31 8.62 -18.92 7.53
N LYS A 32 8.88 -19.23 6.27
CA LYS A 32 10.19 -19.00 5.65
C LYS A 32 10.40 -17.51 5.42
N PHE A 33 11.46 -16.95 6.01
CA PHE A 33 11.85 -15.57 5.81
C PHE A 33 12.66 -15.40 4.50
N PRO A 34 12.57 -14.24 3.80
CA PRO A 34 13.32 -14.01 2.58
C PRO A 34 14.84 -14.20 2.75
N SER A 35 15.51 -14.76 1.74
CA SER A 35 16.96 -14.98 1.76
C SER A 35 17.76 -13.69 1.67
N GLU A 36 19.04 -13.70 2.12
CA GLU A 36 19.96 -12.56 1.97
C GLU A 36 19.98 -12.03 0.53
N THR A 37 20.07 -12.94 -0.45
CA THR A 37 20.12 -12.59 -1.88
C THR A 37 18.80 -11.95 -2.35
N SER A 38 17.67 -12.47 -1.89
CA SER A 38 16.36 -11.90 -2.20
C SER A 38 16.22 -10.49 -1.63
N LEU A 39 16.65 -10.28 -0.37
CA LEU A 39 16.62 -8.97 0.29
C LEU A 39 17.58 -7.97 -0.36
N GLN A 40 18.79 -8.41 -0.77
CA GLN A 40 19.71 -7.56 -1.53
C GLN A 40 19.08 -7.08 -2.83
N LYS A 41 18.47 -8.00 -3.60
CA LYS A 41 17.82 -7.66 -4.86
C LYS A 41 16.64 -6.71 -4.64
N LYS A 42 15.85 -6.98 -3.60
CA LYS A 42 14.63 -6.23 -3.30
C LYS A 42 14.91 -4.79 -2.85
N PHE A 43 15.87 -4.60 -1.93
CA PHE A 43 16.16 -3.30 -1.33
C PHE A 43 17.31 -2.54 -2.03
N GLY A 44 18.00 -3.16 -2.97
CA GLY A 44 19.21 -2.59 -3.57
C GLY A 44 20.38 -2.42 -2.59
N TYR A 45 20.34 -3.08 -1.44
CA TYR A 45 21.32 -2.90 -0.36
C TYR A 45 22.51 -3.84 -0.48
N SER A 46 23.64 -3.39 0.10
CA SER A 46 24.84 -4.22 0.17
C SER A 46 24.60 -5.49 1.00
N ARG A 47 25.37 -6.57 0.70
CA ARG A 47 25.29 -7.80 1.49
C ARG A 47 25.56 -7.54 2.97
N GLN A 48 26.48 -6.62 3.29
CA GLN A 48 26.81 -6.27 4.68
C GLN A 48 25.63 -5.62 5.38
N THR A 49 24.95 -4.66 4.73
CA THR A 49 23.75 -3.99 5.28
C THR A 49 22.65 -5.00 5.59
N VAL A 50 22.36 -5.91 4.65
CA VAL A 50 21.35 -6.96 4.85
C VAL A 50 21.75 -7.89 6.01
N ARG A 51 23.02 -8.32 6.07
CA ARG A 51 23.49 -9.20 7.15
C ARG A 51 23.40 -8.55 8.52
N THR A 52 23.72 -7.27 8.63
CA THR A 52 23.63 -6.52 9.90
C THR A 52 22.17 -6.49 10.40
N ALA A 53 21.20 -6.19 9.53
CA ALA A 53 19.79 -6.19 9.90
C ALA A 53 19.29 -7.60 10.32
N LEU A 54 19.65 -8.63 9.55
CA LEU A 54 19.27 -10.01 9.88
C LEU A 54 19.94 -10.53 11.15
N GLN A 55 21.16 -10.09 11.45
CA GLN A 55 21.84 -10.45 12.69
C GLN A 55 21.12 -9.87 13.89
N GLN A 56 20.70 -8.61 13.84
CA GLN A 56 19.96 -7.98 14.91
C GLN A 56 18.61 -8.68 15.16
N LEU A 57 17.86 -9.02 14.09
CA LEU A 57 16.62 -9.80 14.21
C LEU A 57 16.85 -11.19 14.84
N GLU A 58 17.97 -11.83 14.53
CA GLU A 58 18.34 -13.13 15.11
C GLU A 58 18.75 -13.00 16.59
N GLU A 59 19.49 -11.96 16.96
CA GLU A 59 19.87 -11.64 18.34
C GLU A 59 18.64 -11.34 19.22
N GLU A 60 17.60 -10.77 18.64
CA GLU A 60 16.31 -10.53 19.31
C GLU A 60 15.38 -11.74 19.30
N GLY A 61 15.80 -12.86 18.68
CA GLY A 61 15.02 -14.09 18.62
C GLY A 61 13.82 -14.05 17.65
N LEU A 62 13.75 -13.04 16.78
CA LEU A 62 12.65 -12.89 15.82
C LEU A 62 12.79 -13.85 14.63
N ILE A 63 14.01 -14.20 14.25
CA ILE A 63 14.30 -15.16 13.20
C ILE A 63 15.36 -16.17 13.67
N THR A 64 15.39 -17.33 13.02
CA THR A 64 16.43 -18.33 13.20
C THR A 64 16.97 -18.82 11.86
N ARG A 65 18.29 -19.04 11.78
CA ARG A 65 18.94 -19.53 10.56
C ARG A 65 19.18 -21.02 10.67
N VAL A 66 18.60 -21.79 9.74
CA VAL A 66 18.77 -23.24 9.66
C VAL A 66 19.76 -23.55 8.54
N ARG A 67 20.92 -24.08 8.88
CA ARG A 67 21.98 -24.41 7.90
C ARG A 67 21.46 -25.32 6.79
N GLY A 68 21.59 -24.86 5.54
CA GLY A 68 21.15 -25.61 4.35
C GLY A 68 19.65 -25.51 4.05
N SER A 69 18.83 -24.92 4.93
CA SER A 69 17.36 -24.80 4.75
C SER A 69 16.91 -23.36 4.51
N GLY A 70 17.53 -22.41 5.20
CA GLY A 70 17.18 -20.99 5.08
C GLY A 70 16.97 -20.30 6.40
N THR A 71 16.33 -19.14 6.36
CA THR A 71 15.94 -18.33 7.53
C THR A 71 14.46 -18.52 7.77
N TYR A 72 14.05 -18.65 9.00
CA TYR A 72 12.65 -18.83 9.41
C TYR A 72 12.31 -17.87 10.53
N VAL A 73 11.06 -17.46 10.62
CA VAL A 73 10.55 -16.69 11.75
C VAL A 73 10.50 -17.61 12.96
N SER A 74 11.08 -17.16 14.09
CA SER A 74 11.09 -17.86 15.38
C SER A 74 10.33 -17.10 16.47
N TYR A 75 9.59 -16.07 16.07
CA TYR A 75 8.79 -15.28 16.96
C TYR A 75 7.43 -15.95 17.20
N GLU A 76 7.27 -16.51 18.39
CA GLU A 76 6.01 -17.17 18.80
C GLU A 76 4.89 -16.16 19.16
N GLY A 77 5.16 -14.85 19.00
CA GLY A 77 4.42 -13.85 19.74
C GLY A 77 4.74 -14.01 21.22
N GLN A 78 4.79 -12.97 21.99
CA GLN A 78 4.76 -13.20 23.43
C GLN A 78 3.42 -13.88 23.72
N LEU A 79 3.45 -15.18 24.05
CA LEU A 79 2.39 -15.89 24.78
C LEU A 79 2.33 -15.34 26.22
N ILE A 80 2.43 -14.03 26.36
CA ILE A 80 2.02 -13.35 27.56
C ILE A 80 0.51 -13.49 27.50
N ASP A 81 -0.06 -13.99 28.57
CA ASP A 81 -1.48 -13.85 28.87
C ASP A 81 -1.77 -12.34 28.90
N ASP A 82 -1.87 -11.78 27.70
CA ASP A 82 -1.90 -10.35 27.45
C ASP A 82 -3.36 -9.92 27.46
N ASN A 83 -3.86 -9.67 28.69
CA ASN A 83 -5.20 -9.15 28.93
C ASN A 83 -5.43 -7.73 28.40
N ARG A 84 -4.47 -7.14 27.64
CA ARG A 84 -4.69 -5.83 27.04
C ARG A 84 -5.83 -5.87 26.04
N PRO A 85 -6.65 -4.82 26.01
CA PRO A 85 -7.71 -4.70 25.02
C PRO A 85 -7.13 -4.67 23.61
N GLN A 86 -7.85 -5.29 22.67
CA GLN A 86 -7.37 -5.55 21.31
C GLN A 86 -8.12 -4.71 20.28
N VAL A 87 -7.37 -4.11 19.34
CA VAL A 87 -7.88 -3.50 18.11
C VAL A 87 -7.60 -4.42 16.93
N GLY A 88 -8.60 -4.68 16.12
CA GLY A 88 -8.45 -5.43 14.88
C GLY A 88 -8.01 -4.51 13.74
N LEU A 89 -6.94 -4.87 13.03
CA LEU A 89 -6.50 -4.24 11.79
C LEU A 89 -6.68 -5.22 10.63
N LEU A 90 -7.62 -4.94 9.77
CA LEU A 90 -7.92 -5.74 8.59
C LEU A 90 -7.42 -5.03 7.33
N LEU A 91 -6.54 -5.69 6.58
CA LEU A 91 -5.94 -5.17 5.35
C LEU A 91 -6.41 -5.97 4.14
N SER A 92 -6.70 -5.28 3.05
CA SER A 92 -7.06 -5.90 1.77
C SER A 92 -5.84 -6.53 1.10
N TYR A 93 -4.72 -5.84 1.13
CA TYR A 93 -3.45 -6.24 0.53
C TYR A 93 -2.29 -5.82 1.41
N TYR A 94 -1.24 -6.64 1.42
CA TYR A 94 0.00 -6.31 2.08
C TYR A 94 0.96 -5.63 1.10
N SER A 95 1.12 -4.32 1.24
CA SER A 95 2.14 -3.56 0.51
C SER A 95 3.42 -3.46 1.35
N GLU A 96 4.50 -4.02 0.82
CA GLU A 96 5.77 -4.10 1.55
C GLU A 96 6.42 -2.73 1.82
N TYR A 97 6.08 -1.70 1.06
CA TYR A 97 6.62 -0.35 1.20
C TYR A 97 5.68 0.64 1.88
N LEU A 98 4.37 0.35 1.92
CA LEU A 98 3.40 1.21 2.62
C LEU A 98 3.09 0.70 4.04
N PHE A 99 2.87 -0.62 4.16
CA PHE A 99 2.38 -1.21 5.40
C PHE A 99 3.25 -0.89 6.63
N PRO A 100 4.59 -1.04 6.60
CA PRO A 100 5.38 -0.81 7.82
C PRO A 100 5.18 0.59 8.40
N GLU A 101 5.25 1.62 7.57
CA GLU A 101 5.10 3.00 8.03
C GLU A 101 3.67 3.33 8.46
N VAL A 102 2.66 2.78 7.78
CA VAL A 102 1.25 2.94 8.17
C VAL A 102 0.98 2.23 9.49
N TYR A 103 1.49 1.00 9.64
CA TYR A 103 1.37 0.23 10.87
C TYR A 103 2.06 0.93 12.05
N ASP A 104 3.29 1.41 11.88
CA ASP A 104 4.01 2.17 12.91
C ASP A 104 3.21 3.40 13.37
N GLY A 105 2.55 4.07 12.43
CA GLY A 105 1.66 5.20 12.74
C GLY A 105 0.44 4.80 13.57
N ILE A 106 -0.20 3.69 13.25
CA ILE A 106 -1.34 3.12 14.00
C ILE A 106 -0.87 2.65 15.36
N GLU A 107 0.21 1.86 15.39
CA GLU A 107 0.74 1.25 16.60
C GLU A 107 1.18 2.29 17.62
N SER A 108 1.91 3.33 17.18
CA SER A 108 2.34 4.41 18.07
C SER A 108 1.17 5.08 18.80
N SER A 109 0.02 5.24 18.12
CA SER A 109 -1.17 5.84 18.74
C SER A 109 -1.87 4.91 19.72
N LEU A 110 -2.00 3.63 19.38
CA LEU A 110 -2.78 2.65 20.13
C LEU A 110 -1.99 2.08 21.33
N SER A 111 -0.69 1.82 21.16
CA SER A 111 0.17 1.25 22.20
C SER A 111 0.36 2.20 23.39
N GLU A 112 0.46 3.51 23.14
CA GLU A 112 0.50 4.55 24.20
C GLU A 112 -0.73 4.50 25.12
N LYS A 113 -1.86 3.99 24.63
CA LYS A 113 -3.12 3.81 25.37
C LYS A 113 -3.33 2.37 25.86
N GLY A 114 -2.32 1.52 25.74
CA GLY A 114 -2.35 0.14 26.22
C GLY A 114 -3.11 -0.85 25.34
N TYR A 115 -3.47 -0.47 24.11
CA TYR A 115 -4.08 -1.40 23.14
C TYR A 115 -3.02 -2.21 22.41
N ARG A 116 -3.35 -3.48 22.12
CA ARG A 116 -2.59 -4.30 21.16
C ARG A 116 -3.31 -4.36 19.84
N ILE A 117 -2.58 -4.58 18.75
CA ILE A 117 -3.13 -4.72 17.40
C ILE A 117 -3.10 -6.17 16.96
N SER A 118 -4.22 -6.67 16.42
CA SER A 118 -4.31 -7.96 15.73
C SER A 118 -4.46 -7.71 14.25
N VAL A 119 -3.45 -8.07 13.48
CA VAL A 119 -3.44 -7.85 12.02
C VAL A 119 -3.98 -9.08 11.29
N ALA A 120 -4.82 -8.84 10.28
CA ALA A 120 -5.27 -9.85 9.33
C ALA A 120 -5.19 -9.31 7.90
N VAL A 121 -4.74 -10.14 6.96
CA VAL A 121 -4.62 -9.77 5.54
C VAL A 121 -5.53 -10.67 4.70
N THR A 122 -6.52 -10.07 4.03
CA THR A 122 -7.55 -10.80 3.28
C THR A 122 -7.10 -11.22 1.87
N LYS A 123 -5.96 -10.71 1.39
CA LYS A 123 -5.51 -10.87 0.00
C LYS A 123 -6.59 -10.44 -1.00
N ASN A 124 -7.32 -9.39 -0.64
CA ASN A 124 -8.45 -8.83 -1.39
C ASN A 124 -9.58 -9.86 -1.69
N ARG A 125 -9.83 -10.78 -0.73
CA ARG A 125 -10.86 -11.84 -0.83
C ARG A 125 -11.96 -11.61 0.18
N LEU A 126 -13.20 -11.50 -0.30
CA LEU A 126 -14.38 -11.25 0.55
C LEU A 126 -14.71 -12.38 1.52
N ASN A 127 -14.38 -13.63 1.17
CA ASN A 127 -14.54 -14.76 2.09
C ASN A 127 -13.55 -14.71 3.26
N ASP A 128 -12.32 -14.28 2.99
CA ASP A 128 -11.30 -14.13 4.03
C ASP A 128 -11.64 -12.92 4.92
N GLU A 129 -12.16 -11.83 4.34
CA GLU A 129 -12.71 -10.69 5.09
C GLU A 129 -13.81 -11.15 6.06
N ALA A 130 -14.78 -11.92 5.59
CA ALA A 130 -15.85 -12.46 6.45
C ALA A 130 -15.29 -13.30 7.60
N ALA A 131 -14.40 -14.25 7.31
CA ALA A 131 -13.80 -15.12 8.31
C ALA A 131 -13.03 -14.36 9.40
N TYR A 132 -12.26 -13.33 8.99
CA TYR A 132 -11.52 -12.49 9.93
C TYR A 132 -12.44 -11.59 10.76
N LEU A 133 -13.47 -10.98 10.16
CA LEU A 133 -14.46 -10.19 10.90
C LEU A 133 -15.21 -11.04 11.93
N GLU A 134 -15.64 -12.26 11.55
CA GLU A 134 -16.27 -13.21 12.49
C GLU A 134 -15.33 -13.57 13.65
N GLY A 135 -14.04 -13.80 13.36
CA GLY A 135 -13.02 -14.07 14.37
C GLY A 135 -12.82 -12.89 15.33
N MET A 136 -12.74 -11.68 14.80
CA MET A 136 -12.59 -10.45 15.60
C MET A 136 -13.82 -10.20 16.47
N LEU A 137 -15.04 -10.42 15.94
CA LEU A 137 -16.29 -10.31 16.69
C LEU A 137 -16.39 -11.34 17.84
N LYS A 138 -15.87 -12.56 17.66
CA LYS A 138 -15.80 -13.59 18.70
C LYS A 138 -14.79 -13.22 19.81
N ASN A 139 -13.71 -12.57 19.44
CA ASN A 139 -12.65 -12.17 20.37
C ASN A 139 -12.92 -10.82 21.07
N ASN A 140 -14.12 -10.25 20.93
CA ASN A 140 -14.55 -9.01 21.55
C ASN A 140 -13.52 -7.88 21.41
N VAL A 141 -13.11 -7.58 20.17
CA VAL A 141 -12.20 -6.46 19.88
C VAL A 141 -12.79 -5.13 20.34
N SER A 142 -11.94 -4.24 20.83
CA SER A 142 -12.35 -2.91 21.32
C SER A 142 -12.67 -1.94 20.19
N GLY A 143 -12.10 -2.17 18.99
CA GLY A 143 -12.31 -1.35 17.82
C GLY A 143 -11.72 -2.02 16.58
N LEU A 144 -12.06 -1.48 15.41
CA LEU A 144 -11.63 -2.01 14.11
C LEU A 144 -11.08 -0.91 13.21
N ILE A 145 -9.96 -1.19 12.56
CA ILE A 145 -9.43 -0.44 11.41
C ILE A 145 -9.52 -1.36 10.21
N ILE A 146 -10.19 -0.94 9.14
CA ILE A 146 -10.50 -1.82 8.01
C ILE A 146 -10.09 -1.17 6.69
N GLU A 147 -9.28 -1.86 5.92
CA GLU A 147 -9.13 -1.62 4.50
C GLU A 147 -10.02 -2.61 3.75
N GLY A 148 -11.05 -2.09 3.08
CA GLY A 148 -12.10 -2.92 2.46
C GLY A 148 -11.59 -3.78 1.31
N SER A 149 -11.89 -5.08 1.34
CA SER A 149 -11.56 -6.01 0.26
C SER A 149 -12.46 -5.78 -0.95
N ARG A 150 -11.87 -5.72 -2.16
CA ARG A 150 -12.61 -5.48 -3.41
C ARG A 150 -13.57 -4.30 -3.29
N SER A 151 -13.12 -3.23 -2.69
CA SER A 151 -13.96 -2.08 -2.27
C SER A 151 -14.67 -1.37 -3.42
N ALA A 152 -14.25 -1.59 -4.68
CA ALA A 152 -14.96 -1.09 -5.87
C ALA A 152 -16.27 -1.84 -6.18
N PHE A 153 -16.57 -2.93 -5.48
CA PHE A 153 -17.75 -3.76 -5.73
C PHE A 153 -18.66 -3.82 -4.50
N PRO A 154 -19.97 -4.10 -4.68
CA PRO A 154 -20.85 -4.36 -3.56
C PRO A 154 -20.31 -5.50 -2.69
N ASN A 155 -20.30 -5.31 -1.38
CA ASN A 155 -19.79 -6.29 -0.43
C ASN A 155 -20.94 -7.21 0.05
N PRO A 156 -20.83 -8.56 -0.08
CA PRO A 156 -21.83 -9.49 0.42
C PRO A 156 -21.84 -9.63 1.94
N ASN A 157 -20.81 -9.13 2.65
CA ASN A 157 -20.63 -9.26 4.09
C ASN A 157 -21.37 -8.18 4.90
N ILE A 158 -22.34 -7.48 4.29
CA ILE A 158 -23.11 -6.38 4.92
C ILE A 158 -23.59 -6.74 6.32
N ARG A 159 -24.09 -7.97 6.53
CA ARG A 159 -24.61 -8.42 7.84
C ARG A 159 -23.57 -8.38 8.95
N LEU A 160 -22.30 -8.63 8.63
CA LEU A 160 -21.21 -8.53 9.62
C LEU A 160 -20.97 -7.09 10.02
N TYR A 161 -21.02 -6.15 9.08
CA TYR A 161 -20.91 -4.73 9.33
C TYR A 161 -22.12 -4.17 10.11
N GLU A 162 -23.31 -4.67 9.85
CA GLU A 162 -24.52 -4.36 10.65
C GLU A 162 -24.36 -4.88 12.08
N GLU A 163 -23.81 -6.08 12.27
CA GLU A 163 -23.54 -6.63 13.60
C GLU A 163 -22.47 -5.83 14.36
N ILE A 164 -21.43 -5.35 13.68
CA ILE A 164 -20.42 -4.45 14.24
C ILE A 164 -21.11 -3.18 14.78
N LYS A 165 -21.97 -2.54 13.97
CA LYS A 165 -22.73 -1.37 14.39
C LYS A 165 -23.66 -1.65 15.57
N LYS A 166 -24.39 -2.77 15.52
CA LYS A 166 -25.32 -3.19 16.58
C LYS A 166 -24.60 -3.42 17.91
N ARG A 167 -23.38 -3.95 17.88
CA ARG A 167 -22.53 -4.14 19.06
C ARG A 167 -21.84 -2.85 19.50
N ASN A 168 -22.05 -1.76 18.78
CA ASN A 168 -21.40 -0.47 19.00
C ASN A 168 -19.87 -0.54 19.01
N ILE A 169 -19.28 -1.39 18.12
CA ILE A 169 -17.83 -1.53 18.00
C ILE A 169 -17.29 -0.39 17.15
N PRO A 170 -16.48 0.53 17.70
CA PRO A 170 -15.89 1.63 16.95
C PRO A 170 -15.09 1.11 15.76
N THR A 171 -15.43 1.64 14.56
CA THR A 171 -14.86 1.14 13.31
C THR A 171 -14.57 2.28 12.35
N ILE A 172 -13.34 2.34 11.87
CA ILE A 172 -12.89 3.33 10.89
C ILE A 172 -12.22 2.64 9.71
N PHE A 173 -12.52 3.09 8.51
CA PHE A 173 -11.85 2.61 7.31
C PHE A 173 -10.55 3.37 7.05
N ILE A 174 -9.62 2.71 6.38
CA ILE A 174 -8.32 3.26 5.98
C ILE A 174 -8.10 3.01 4.48
N HIS A 175 -7.55 3.99 3.76
CA HIS A 175 -7.27 4.00 2.32
C HIS A 175 -8.51 3.98 1.42
N ASN A 176 -9.50 3.17 1.74
CA ASN A 176 -10.75 3.01 0.99
C ASN A 176 -11.90 2.69 1.95
N HIS A 177 -13.13 2.74 1.45
CA HIS A 177 -14.34 2.33 2.15
C HIS A 177 -15.34 1.71 1.17
N TYR A 178 -16.44 1.18 1.67
CA TYR A 178 -17.58 0.77 0.84
C TYR A 178 -18.60 1.90 0.76
N GLU A 179 -18.91 2.40 -0.44
CA GLU A 179 -19.83 3.55 -0.64
C GLU A 179 -21.23 3.35 -0.03
N ASN A 180 -21.70 2.10 0.03
CA ASN A 180 -23.01 1.74 0.58
C ASN A 180 -23.01 1.45 2.08
N MET A 181 -21.89 1.69 2.77
CA MET A 181 -21.76 1.49 4.22
C MET A 181 -21.40 2.82 4.90
N ALA A 182 -22.25 3.25 5.84
CA ALA A 182 -22.02 4.48 6.59
C ALA A 182 -20.99 4.29 7.70
N PHE A 183 -19.72 4.20 7.34
CA PHE A 183 -18.57 4.28 8.23
C PHE A 183 -17.63 5.38 7.77
N ASP A 184 -16.99 6.01 8.72
CA ASP A 184 -15.97 7.03 8.43
C ASP A 184 -14.66 6.39 7.93
N SER A 185 -13.89 7.16 7.17
CA SER A 185 -12.64 6.72 6.59
C SER A 185 -11.53 7.79 6.68
N VAL A 186 -10.29 7.32 6.74
CA VAL A 186 -9.09 8.13 6.57
C VAL A 186 -8.42 7.78 5.24
N GLU A 187 -8.45 8.71 4.30
CA GLU A 187 -8.10 8.47 2.91
C GLU A 187 -7.24 9.56 2.29
N MET A 188 -6.71 9.29 1.11
CA MET A 188 -6.13 10.28 0.21
C MET A 188 -7.17 10.87 -0.73
N SER A 189 -6.88 12.06 -1.28
CA SER A 189 -7.64 12.66 -2.37
C SER A 189 -7.22 12.07 -3.72
N ASP A 190 -7.41 10.75 -3.93
CA ASP A 190 -6.95 10.03 -5.13
C ASP A 190 -7.45 10.64 -6.44
N THR A 191 -8.73 11.03 -6.52
CA THR A 191 -9.30 11.71 -7.69
C THR A 191 -8.57 13.01 -8.00
N ARG A 192 -8.28 13.82 -6.96
CA ARG A 192 -7.56 15.09 -7.16
C ARG A 192 -6.11 14.86 -7.54
N ALA A 193 -5.45 13.88 -6.92
CA ALA A 193 -4.07 13.52 -7.23
C ALA A 193 -3.92 13.07 -8.69
N ALA A 194 -4.81 12.19 -9.16
CA ALA A 194 -4.84 11.74 -10.54
C ALA A 194 -5.10 12.88 -11.54
N TYR A 195 -6.02 13.77 -11.18
CA TYR A 195 -6.28 14.98 -11.97
C TYR A 195 -5.02 15.84 -12.13
N GLU A 196 -4.32 16.15 -11.02
CA GLU A 196 -3.12 16.98 -11.04
C GLU A 196 -1.96 16.32 -11.81
N LEU A 197 -1.73 15.02 -11.62
CA LEU A 197 -0.72 14.27 -12.37
C LEU A 197 -1.02 14.30 -13.88
N THR A 198 -2.27 14.09 -14.25
CA THR A 198 -2.71 14.13 -15.67
C THR A 198 -2.57 15.54 -16.24
N ARG A 199 -2.91 16.57 -15.47
CA ARG A 199 -2.75 17.97 -15.84
C ARG A 199 -1.29 18.30 -16.17
N ILE A 200 -0.35 17.85 -15.33
CA ILE A 200 1.08 18.05 -15.58
C ILE A 200 1.48 17.42 -16.92
N LEU A 201 1.06 16.19 -17.22
CA LEU A 201 1.34 15.56 -18.51
C LEU A 201 0.81 16.41 -19.68
N ILE A 202 -0.42 16.91 -19.57
CA ILE A 202 -1.04 17.73 -20.62
C ILE A 202 -0.31 19.07 -20.79
N GLU A 203 0.08 19.73 -19.70
CA GLU A 203 0.84 20.98 -19.70
C GLU A 203 2.25 20.81 -20.27
N HIS A 204 2.82 19.60 -20.18
CA HIS A 204 4.08 19.23 -20.83
C HIS A 204 3.93 18.86 -22.32
N GLY A 205 2.73 18.97 -22.88
CA GLY A 205 2.50 18.77 -24.31
C GLY A 205 1.93 17.41 -24.68
N HIS A 206 1.82 16.47 -23.73
CA HIS A 206 1.28 15.15 -24.00
C HIS A 206 -0.20 15.21 -24.40
N ARG A 207 -0.58 14.47 -25.46
CA ARG A 207 -1.95 14.39 -25.94
C ARG A 207 -2.41 12.94 -26.13
N LYS A 208 -1.48 11.99 -26.27
CA LYS A 208 -1.76 10.56 -26.31
C LYS A 208 -1.29 9.95 -25.00
N ILE A 209 -2.21 9.93 -24.03
CA ILE A 209 -1.95 9.54 -22.64
C ILE A 209 -2.73 8.27 -22.35
N GLY A 210 -2.05 7.22 -21.91
CA GLY A 210 -2.65 5.97 -21.51
C GLY A 210 -2.64 5.75 -20.01
N GLY A 211 -3.11 4.58 -19.58
CA GLY A 211 -3.13 4.21 -18.15
C GLY A 211 -2.96 2.72 -17.90
N ILE A 212 -2.34 2.39 -16.77
CA ILE A 212 -2.31 1.03 -16.20
C ILE A 212 -2.98 1.14 -14.83
N LEU A 213 -4.22 0.65 -14.71
CA LEU A 213 -5.09 0.96 -13.59
C LEU A 213 -5.71 -0.30 -12.98
N LYS A 214 -5.99 -0.22 -11.70
CA LYS A 214 -6.61 -1.29 -10.94
C LYS A 214 -8.11 -1.05 -10.82
N TYR A 215 -8.92 -2.09 -11.01
CA TYR A 215 -10.38 -1.94 -11.06
C TYR A 215 -11.12 -2.55 -9.85
N ASP A 216 -10.43 -3.29 -8.99
CA ASP A 216 -11.07 -4.02 -7.89
C ASP A 216 -10.94 -3.32 -6.53
N ASP A 217 -10.47 -2.07 -6.51
CA ASP A 217 -10.52 -1.19 -5.34
C ASP A 217 -10.99 0.24 -5.68
N MET A 218 -11.51 0.94 -4.69
CA MET A 218 -12.02 2.31 -4.84
C MET A 218 -10.92 3.33 -5.16
N GLN A 219 -9.67 3.08 -4.73
CA GLN A 219 -8.55 3.96 -5.06
C GLN A 219 -8.29 3.96 -6.56
N GLY A 220 -8.28 2.78 -7.20
CA GLY A 220 -8.09 2.67 -8.65
C GLY A 220 -9.22 3.34 -9.43
N ILE A 221 -10.47 3.18 -8.99
CA ILE A 221 -11.62 3.86 -9.60
C ILE A 221 -11.54 5.38 -9.41
N ALA A 222 -11.12 5.85 -8.22
CA ALA A 222 -10.95 7.28 -7.94
C ALA A 222 -9.81 7.89 -8.79
N ARG A 223 -8.68 7.18 -8.95
CA ARG A 223 -7.56 7.58 -9.81
C ARG A 223 -7.98 7.66 -11.27
N TYR A 224 -8.72 6.66 -11.76
CA TYR A 224 -9.30 6.70 -13.10
C TYR A 224 -10.25 7.88 -13.31
N LYS A 225 -11.15 8.14 -12.35
CA LYS A 225 -12.09 9.26 -12.40
C LYS A 225 -11.34 10.60 -12.55
N GLY A 226 -10.30 10.83 -11.77
CA GLY A 226 -9.51 12.05 -11.85
C GLY A 226 -8.78 12.19 -13.20
N PHE A 227 -8.22 11.08 -13.71
CA PHE A 227 -7.58 11.01 -15.01
C PHE A 227 -8.55 11.41 -16.13
N ILE A 228 -9.72 10.77 -16.22
CA ILE A 228 -10.71 11.04 -17.25
C ILE A 228 -11.27 12.45 -17.14
N GLN A 229 -11.52 12.95 -15.93
CA GLN A 229 -11.99 14.31 -15.75
C GLN A 229 -10.99 15.32 -16.28
N CYS A 230 -9.71 15.19 -16.00
CA CYS A 230 -8.68 16.07 -16.52
C CYS A 230 -8.59 15.98 -18.06
N MET A 231 -8.60 14.78 -18.63
CA MET A 231 -8.62 14.59 -20.09
C MET A 231 -9.79 15.33 -20.73
N SER A 232 -11.00 15.22 -20.16
CA SER A 232 -12.21 15.88 -20.62
C SER A 232 -12.10 17.40 -20.52
N ASP A 233 -11.67 17.93 -19.38
CA ASP A 233 -11.56 19.38 -19.13
C ASP A 233 -10.60 20.08 -20.11
N TYR A 234 -9.55 19.35 -20.55
CA TYR A 234 -8.58 19.85 -21.53
C TYR A 234 -8.89 19.43 -22.97
N GLY A 235 -10.03 18.80 -23.24
CA GLY A 235 -10.44 18.37 -24.58
C GLY A 235 -9.52 17.32 -25.21
N ILE A 236 -8.85 16.51 -24.39
CA ILE A 236 -7.99 15.43 -24.85
C ILE A 236 -8.85 14.21 -25.22
N LYS A 237 -8.62 13.67 -26.41
CA LYS A 237 -9.36 12.49 -26.88
C LYS A 237 -9.00 11.27 -26.03
N TYR A 238 -10.02 10.65 -25.48
CA TYR A 238 -9.92 9.36 -24.79
C TYR A 238 -9.78 8.20 -25.80
N ASP A 239 -8.93 7.23 -25.47
CA ASP A 239 -8.72 6.01 -26.24
C ASP A 239 -8.73 4.80 -25.32
N ASP A 240 -9.78 3.99 -25.42
CA ASP A 240 -9.98 2.76 -24.62
C ASP A 240 -8.83 1.77 -24.76
N ASP A 241 -8.24 1.68 -25.97
CA ASP A 241 -7.15 0.75 -26.24
C ASP A 241 -5.86 1.11 -25.48
N CYS A 242 -5.71 2.36 -25.05
CA CYS A 242 -4.58 2.83 -24.28
C CYS A 242 -4.73 2.61 -22.76
N ILE A 243 -5.89 2.14 -22.27
CA ILE A 243 -6.13 1.86 -20.86
C ILE A 243 -6.06 0.36 -20.57
N ARG A 244 -5.15 -0.01 -19.68
CA ARG A 244 -4.97 -1.41 -19.25
C ARG A 244 -5.43 -1.58 -17.82
N TRP A 245 -6.39 -2.46 -17.64
CA TRP A 245 -6.98 -2.79 -16.37
C TRP A 245 -6.41 -4.08 -15.80
N TYR A 246 -6.29 -4.13 -14.48
CA TYR A 246 -5.97 -5.34 -13.74
C TYR A 246 -6.68 -5.39 -12.38
N SER A 247 -6.75 -6.56 -11.79
CA SER A 247 -7.21 -6.79 -10.41
C SER A 247 -6.09 -7.41 -9.58
N THR A 248 -6.25 -7.42 -8.27
CA THR A 248 -5.32 -8.09 -7.35
C THR A 248 -5.08 -9.56 -7.74
N ARG A 249 -6.10 -10.27 -8.23
CA ARG A 249 -5.98 -11.68 -8.63
C ARG A 249 -5.20 -11.88 -9.93
N GLU A 250 -5.17 -10.86 -10.78
CA GLU A 250 -4.51 -10.90 -12.09
C GLU A 250 -3.08 -10.36 -12.05
N MET A 251 -2.62 -9.81 -10.91
CA MET A 251 -1.30 -9.16 -10.81
C MET A 251 -0.18 -10.05 -11.32
N GLU A 252 -0.10 -11.30 -10.86
CA GLU A 252 0.97 -12.22 -11.23
C GLU A 252 1.01 -12.47 -12.75
N ASP A 253 -0.14 -12.74 -13.37
CA ASP A 253 -0.24 -12.97 -14.82
C ASP A 253 -0.01 -11.68 -15.63
N LYS A 254 -0.63 -10.57 -15.22
CA LYS A 254 -0.58 -9.28 -15.92
C LYS A 254 0.82 -8.68 -15.91
N PHE A 255 1.57 -8.86 -14.84
CA PHE A 255 2.94 -8.36 -14.70
C PHE A 255 4.01 -9.44 -14.95
N SER A 256 3.63 -10.62 -15.49
CA SER A 256 4.55 -11.56 -16.11
C SER A 256 5.15 -10.96 -17.39
N LYS A 257 6.28 -11.49 -17.87
CA LYS A 257 6.90 -11.05 -19.15
C LYS A 257 5.90 -11.04 -20.32
N LYS A 258 4.98 -12.01 -20.38
CA LYS A 258 3.94 -12.09 -21.42
C LYS A 258 2.86 -11.03 -21.22
N GLY A 259 2.43 -10.81 -19.99
CA GLY A 259 1.45 -9.79 -19.64
C GLY A 259 1.96 -8.38 -19.88
N LEU A 260 3.20 -8.08 -19.48
CA LEU A 260 3.86 -6.80 -19.76
C LEU A 260 4.02 -6.54 -21.27
N ALA A 261 4.37 -7.55 -22.04
CA ALA A 261 4.41 -7.44 -23.51
C ALA A 261 3.02 -7.17 -24.12
N HIS A 262 1.95 -7.67 -23.50
CA HIS A 262 0.58 -7.37 -23.90
C HIS A 262 0.22 -5.91 -23.56
N ILE A 263 0.54 -5.45 -22.34
CA ILE A 263 0.36 -4.05 -21.94
C ILE A 263 1.08 -3.13 -22.91
N TYR A 264 2.35 -3.38 -23.20
CA TYR A 264 3.16 -2.58 -24.09
C TYR A 264 2.57 -2.45 -25.51
N ARG A 265 2.06 -3.53 -26.10
CA ARG A 265 1.44 -3.47 -27.43
C ARG A 265 0.29 -2.46 -27.52
N HIS A 266 -0.42 -2.22 -26.45
CA HIS A 266 -1.52 -1.26 -26.40
C HIS A 266 -1.09 0.15 -26.00
N THR A 267 0.01 0.26 -25.23
CA THR A 267 0.48 1.57 -24.74
C THR A 267 1.67 2.14 -25.49
N ARG A 268 2.27 1.40 -26.44
CA ARG A 268 3.49 1.80 -27.15
C ARG A 268 3.39 3.08 -27.96
N ASP A 269 2.17 3.42 -28.40
CA ASP A 269 1.90 4.65 -29.12
C ASP A 269 1.55 5.83 -28.22
N CYS A 270 1.44 5.62 -26.91
CA CYS A 270 1.25 6.68 -25.94
C CYS A 270 2.59 7.40 -25.71
N THR A 271 2.51 8.71 -25.48
CA THR A 271 3.69 9.51 -25.09
C THR A 271 3.83 9.65 -23.60
N ALA A 272 2.77 9.33 -22.85
CA ALA A 272 2.76 9.33 -21.39
C ALA A 272 1.79 8.28 -20.83
N LEU A 273 2.07 7.80 -19.61
CA LEU A 273 1.21 6.87 -18.86
C LEU A 273 0.97 7.36 -17.44
N LEU A 274 -0.27 7.23 -16.98
CA LEU A 274 -0.63 7.26 -15.57
C LEU A 274 -0.73 5.82 -15.08
N ILE A 275 0.12 5.45 -14.11
CA ILE A 275 0.19 4.09 -13.57
C ILE A 275 -0.35 4.08 -12.15
N TYR A 276 -1.08 3.01 -11.81
CA TYR A 276 -1.83 2.87 -10.55
C TYR A 276 -0.99 3.19 -9.31
N ASN A 277 0.22 2.68 -9.20
CA ASN A 277 1.15 2.98 -8.10
C ASN A 277 2.61 2.75 -8.52
N ASP A 278 3.54 3.18 -7.67
CA ASP A 278 4.97 3.10 -7.95
C ASP A 278 5.47 1.66 -8.08
N GLU A 279 4.89 0.70 -7.33
CA GLU A 279 5.26 -0.73 -7.44
C GLU A 279 5.01 -1.25 -8.86
N VAL A 280 3.83 -0.98 -9.40
CA VAL A 280 3.47 -1.37 -10.78
C VAL A 280 4.27 -0.57 -11.80
N ALA A 281 4.51 0.72 -11.53
CA ALA A 281 5.32 1.56 -12.41
C ALA A 281 6.74 0.99 -12.55
N TRP A 282 7.40 0.65 -11.44
CA TRP A 282 8.76 0.09 -11.47
C TRP A 282 8.86 -1.23 -12.23
N VAL A 283 7.91 -2.14 -12.01
CA VAL A 283 7.87 -3.41 -12.77
C VAL A 283 7.74 -3.14 -14.28
N TYR A 284 6.97 -2.12 -14.66
CA TYR A 284 6.81 -1.76 -16.05
C TYR A 284 8.05 -1.03 -16.61
N LEU A 285 8.70 -0.18 -15.83
CA LEU A 285 9.94 0.50 -16.22
C LEU A 285 11.07 -0.50 -16.47
N GLU A 286 11.29 -1.49 -15.59
CA GLU A 286 12.28 -2.56 -15.81
C GLU A 286 12.03 -3.30 -17.14
N PHE A 287 10.77 -3.60 -17.44
CA PHE A 287 10.40 -4.24 -18.70
C PHE A 287 10.69 -3.36 -19.93
N LEU A 288 10.49 -2.03 -19.84
CA LEU A 288 10.79 -1.08 -20.91
C LEU A 288 12.30 -0.94 -21.12
N GLU A 289 13.07 -0.83 -20.05
CA GLU A 289 14.54 -0.72 -20.10
C GLU A 289 15.19 -1.94 -20.77
N GLU A 290 14.71 -3.18 -20.50
CA GLU A 290 15.12 -4.40 -21.23
C GLU A 290 14.93 -4.28 -22.75
N ARG A 291 14.16 -3.32 -23.22
CA ARG A 291 13.84 -3.07 -24.66
C ARG A 291 14.46 -1.79 -25.21
N GLY A 292 15.28 -1.12 -24.40
CA GLY A 292 15.93 0.14 -24.81
C GLY A 292 14.93 1.30 -24.90
N ILE A 293 13.84 1.26 -24.15
CA ILE A 293 12.87 2.34 -24.05
C ILE A 293 13.11 3.04 -22.72
N HIS A 294 13.46 4.32 -22.79
CA HIS A 294 13.91 5.09 -21.64
C HIS A 294 12.82 6.06 -21.15
N VAL A 295 12.74 6.22 -19.85
CA VAL A 295 11.90 7.23 -19.17
C VAL A 295 12.83 8.30 -18.62
N PRO A 296 12.58 9.59 -18.87
CA PRO A 296 11.40 10.15 -19.58
C PRO A 296 11.58 10.31 -21.11
N GLU A 297 12.72 9.93 -21.70
CA GLU A 297 13.13 10.28 -23.07
C GLU A 297 12.17 9.74 -24.13
N ASP A 298 11.70 8.50 -23.99
CA ASP A 298 10.78 7.87 -24.94
C ASP A 298 9.34 7.88 -24.43
N LEU A 299 9.15 7.76 -23.11
CA LEU A 299 7.85 7.70 -22.46
C LEU A 299 7.87 8.46 -21.14
N SER A 300 6.92 9.36 -20.92
CA SER A 300 6.70 9.98 -19.61
C SER A 300 5.81 9.11 -18.74
N VAL A 301 6.13 9.02 -17.44
CA VAL A 301 5.36 8.20 -16.48
C VAL A 301 5.05 9.00 -15.23
N VAL A 302 3.80 8.92 -14.78
CA VAL A 302 3.36 9.43 -13.47
C VAL A 302 2.67 8.34 -12.68
N SER A 303 2.77 8.38 -11.34
CA SER A 303 2.22 7.32 -10.50
C SER A 303 1.82 7.83 -9.10
N PHE A 304 1.67 6.93 -8.14
CA PHE A 304 1.22 7.22 -6.77
C PHE A 304 2.08 6.49 -5.77
N ASP A 305 2.10 7.00 -4.54
CA ASP A 305 2.65 6.50 -3.29
C ASP A 305 4.00 7.10 -2.88
N ASP A 306 4.75 7.74 -3.79
CA ASP A 306 6.10 8.27 -3.53
C ASP A 306 6.97 7.24 -2.79
N ALA A 307 7.06 6.05 -3.41
CA ALA A 307 7.79 4.92 -2.85
C ALA A 307 9.27 4.98 -3.23
N GLU A 308 10.15 4.91 -2.24
CA GLU A 308 11.60 4.77 -2.44
C GLU A 308 11.95 3.31 -2.78
N LEU A 309 11.52 2.83 -3.97
CA LEU A 309 11.65 1.41 -4.33
C LEU A 309 13.01 1.04 -4.92
N GLN A 310 13.79 2.00 -5.44
CA GLN A 310 15.11 1.73 -6.04
C GLN A 310 16.12 2.86 -5.78
N ASP A 311 17.27 2.49 -5.22
CA ASP A 311 18.45 3.36 -5.09
C ASP A 311 19.38 3.30 -6.33
N THR A 312 19.02 2.55 -7.38
CA THR A 312 19.93 2.14 -8.47
C THR A 312 19.71 2.89 -9.78
N THR A 313 18.67 3.71 -9.89
CA THR A 313 18.37 4.50 -11.09
C THR A 313 18.36 6.00 -10.77
N ASP A 314 18.75 6.83 -11.75
CA ASP A 314 18.63 8.28 -11.67
C ASP A 314 17.18 8.77 -11.89
N ILE A 315 16.24 7.86 -12.13
CA ILE A 315 14.83 8.16 -12.36
C ILE A 315 14.10 8.22 -11.01
N LYS A 316 13.51 9.37 -10.74
CA LYS A 316 12.55 9.59 -9.67
C LYS A 316 11.17 9.77 -10.31
N LEU A 317 10.24 8.85 -10.03
CA LEU A 317 8.88 8.97 -10.53
C LEU A 317 8.21 10.25 -10.02
N LEU A 318 7.56 11.00 -10.91
CA LEU A 318 6.62 12.05 -10.52
C LEU A 318 5.37 11.35 -9.97
N SER A 319 5.21 11.41 -8.67
CA SER A 319 4.27 10.57 -7.93
C SER A 319 3.45 11.38 -6.92
N ALA A 320 2.22 10.96 -6.67
CA ALA A 320 1.42 11.49 -5.59
C ALA A 320 1.93 10.95 -4.24
N ILE A 321 2.27 11.87 -3.33
CA ILE A 321 2.86 11.54 -2.03
C ILE A 321 1.82 10.87 -1.14
N HIS A 322 2.08 9.63 -0.71
CA HIS A 322 1.30 8.94 0.31
C HIS A 322 1.78 9.32 1.71
N PRO A 323 0.92 9.86 2.59
CA PRO A 323 1.31 10.32 3.92
C PRO A 323 1.41 9.18 4.95
N LYS A 324 2.03 8.08 4.58
CA LYS A 324 2.17 6.77 5.23
C LYS A 324 1.99 6.76 6.76
N ASN A 325 3.03 7.07 7.53
CA ASN A 325 2.97 7.10 9.00
C ASN A 325 1.91 8.08 9.54
N LYS A 326 1.78 9.27 8.92
CA LYS A 326 0.80 10.26 9.36
C LYS A 326 -0.64 9.77 9.16
N LEU A 327 -0.92 9.05 8.07
CA LEU A 327 -2.23 8.46 7.79
C LEU A 327 -2.56 7.41 8.85
N GLY A 328 -1.62 6.51 9.15
CA GLY A 328 -1.77 5.53 10.22
C GLY A 328 -2.04 6.17 11.58
N ARG A 329 -1.26 7.19 11.96
CA ARG A 329 -1.41 7.90 13.24
C ARG A 329 -2.75 8.62 13.36
N ILE A 330 -3.22 9.26 12.28
CA ILE A 330 -4.54 9.92 12.29
C ILE A 330 -5.64 8.88 12.44
N THR A 331 -5.54 7.74 11.73
CA THR A 331 -6.50 6.64 11.84
C THR A 331 -6.58 6.09 13.26
N GLY A 332 -5.42 5.79 13.89
CA GLY A 332 -5.37 5.32 15.26
C GLY A 332 -5.96 6.33 16.26
N ASN A 333 -5.62 7.61 16.12
CA ASN A 333 -6.16 8.66 16.99
C ASN A 333 -7.68 8.87 16.80
N HIS A 334 -8.21 8.75 15.58
CA HIS A 334 -9.64 8.83 15.35
C HIS A 334 -10.37 7.64 15.95
N LEU A 335 -9.82 6.42 15.81
CA LEU A 335 -10.38 5.24 16.45
C LEU A 335 -10.40 5.37 17.99
N LEU A 336 -9.33 5.88 18.61
CA LEU A 336 -9.30 6.16 20.05
C LEU A 336 -10.40 7.10 20.47
N ARG A 337 -10.59 8.20 19.75
CA ARG A 337 -11.69 9.16 20.03
C ARG A 337 -13.07 8.51 19.87
N MET A 338 -13.24 7.61 18.91
CA MET A 338 -14.49 6.86 18.74
C MET A 338 -14.71 5.89 19.90
N MET A 339 -13.65 5.25 20.43
CA MET A 339 -13.73 4.35 21.57
C MET A 339 -14.07 5.08 22.88
N ASP A 340 -13.67 6.35 23.01
CA ASP A 340 -13.99 7.22 24.16
C ASP A 340 -15.39 7.87 24.04
N ASP A 341 -16.12 7.65 22.95
CA ASP A 341 -17.39 8.32 22.63
C ASP A 341 -18.52 7.32 22.38
N GLU A 342 -19.42 7.16 23.35
CA GLU A 342 -20.57 6.26 23.22
C GLU A 342 -21.48 6.57 22.02
N ASN A 343 -21.47 7.81 21.53
CA ASN A 343 -22.27 8.30 20.41
C ASN A 343 -21.46 8.46 19.11
N TRP A 344 -20.33 7.74 18.98
CA TRP A 344 -19.43 7.87 17.83
C TRP A 344 -20.14 7.71 16.47
N GLN A 345 -21.17 6.88 16.39
CA GLN A 345 -21.92 6.63 15.15
C GLN A 345 -22.69 7.88 14.64
N THR A 346 -22.86 8.90 15.46
CA THR A 346 -23.57 10.15 15.11
C THR A 346 -22.62 11.31 14.79
N LYS A 347 -21.31 11.11 14.94
CA LYS A 347 -20.26 12.10 14.72
C LYS A 347 -19.50 11.81 13.43
N ASN A 348 -18.66 12.74 13.01
CA ASN A 348 -17.82 12.63 11.83
C ASN A 348 -16.34 12.53 12.24
N TYR A 349 -15.73 11.40 11.94
CA TYR A 349 -14.31 11.12 12.14
C TYR A 349 -13.57 10.93 10.80
N ALA A 350 -14.25 11.17 9.67
CA ALA A 350 -13.64 11.07 8.37
C ALA A 350 -12.51 12.11 8.19
N TYR A 351 -11.46 11.72 7.54
CA TYR A 351 -10.38 12.63 7.17
C TYR A 351 -9.83 12.29 5.79
N ARG A 352 -9.70 13.30 4.93
CA ARG A 352 -9.13 13.15 3.62
C ARG A 352 -7.88 14.01 3.47
N PHE A 353 -6.74 13.37 3.24
CA PHE A 353 -5.51 14.08 2.97
C PHE A 353 -5.57 14.81 1.63
N PRO A 354 -5.14 16.09 1.56
CA PRO A 354 -5.04 16.79 0.29
C PRO A 354 -3.99 16.13 -0.61
N ALA A 355 -4.23 16.16 -1.91
CA ALA A 355 -3.27 15.71 -2.90
C ALA A 355 -1.99 16.55 -2.84
N LYS A 356 -0.85 15.88 -2.75
CA LYS A 356 0.49 16.46 -2.84
C LYS A 356 1.32 15.62 -3.79
N LEU A 357 2.13 16.26 -4.60
CA LEU A 357 3.03 15.60 -5.55
C LEU A 357 4.48 15.85 -5.12
N ASN A 358 5.35 14.92 -5.44
CA ASN A 358 6.78 15.09 -5.30
C ASN A 358 7.36 15.88 -6.50
N ASP A 359 8.68 16.03 -6.56
CA ASP A 359 9.47 16.71 -7.59
C ASP A 359 10.17 15.69 -8.53
N GLY A 360 9.46 14.63 -8.94
CA GLY A 360 10.03 13.60 -9.81
C GLY A 360 10.48 14.11 -11.19
N ASN A 361 11.39 13.35 -11.83
CA ASN A 361 11.97 13.70 -13.14
C ASN A 361 11.51 12.76 -14.28
N SER A 362 10.48 11.95 -14.06
CA SER A 362 9.96 10.94 -15.01
C SER A 362 9.05 11.51 -16.11
N VAL A 363 8.96 12.84 -16.23
CA VAL A 363 8.14 13.53 -17.23
C VAL A 363 9.00 14.49 -18.04
N ARG A 364 8.99 14.34 -19.38
CA ARG A 364 9.62 15.29 -20.30
C ARG A 364 8.61 16.27 -20.88
N LYS A 365 9.09 17.39 -21.39
CA LYS A 365 8.31 18.31 -22.21
C LYS A 365 8.42 17.90 -23.69
N LEU A 366 7.29 17.81 -24.39
CA LEU A 366 7.20 17.57 -25.84
C LEU A 366 7.28 18.85 -26.63
#